data_ec32ec96149ca7ede7087045fdb6647c
#
_entry.id   ec32ec96149ca7ede7087045fdb6647c
#
_cell.length_a   1.000
_cell.length_b   1.000
_cell.length_c   1.000
_cell.angle_alpha   90.00
_cell.angle_beta   90.00
_cell.angle_gamma   90.00
#
_symmetry.space_group_name_H-M   'P 1'
#
loop_
_entity.id
_entity.type
_entity.pdbx_description
1 polymer ?
#
loop_
_entity_poly.entity_id
_entity_poly.type
_entity_poly.pdbx_seq_one_letter_code
_entity_poly.pdbx_strand_id
1 'polypeptide(L)'
;MVARKSTLTNAFVSAVIPSFEAKAEEIDEALRILGLDPVDLRCSYCGGIWHTWDHLRPLVTKCKPTGYVTEIANLVPSCTPCNSSKGASPWKKWMFGKAKGSPLARRISDLELRAERLTEYEKWREPIKVDFQAVLGEADWNQYWSLHDAVVNDMKAAQQVANALRKRVEDSLHAQHRAIDPQFLVKDESCDSGTRAG
;
A
#
# COMPACT_ATOMS: atom_id res chain seq x y z
N MET A 1 -12.29 9.62 4.95
CA MET A 1 -12.74 8.20 4.86
C MET A 1 -12.45 7.57 3.51
N VAL A 2 -12.66 8.24 2.38
CA VAL A 2 -12.38 7.69 1.03
C VAL A 2 -10.91 7.27 0.84
N ALA A 3 -9.97 7.95 1.47
CA ALA A 3 -8.53 7.58 1.44
C ALA A 3 -8.22 6.22 2.11
N ARG A 4 -9.16 5.61 2.84
CA ARG A 4 -8.99 4.31 3.48
C ARG A 4 -9.58 3.14 2.68
N LYS A 5 -10.03 3.37 1.44
CA LYS A 5 -10.55 2.29 0.59
C LYS A 5 -9.50 1.18 0.37
N SER A 6 -8.24 1.53 0.19
CA SER A 6 -7.16 0.55 0.03
C SER A 6 -6.96 -0.30 1.29
N THR A 7 -7.06 0.29 2.48
CA THR A 7 -6.95 -0.45 3.75
C THR A 7 -8.10 -1.44 3.91
N LEU A 8 -9.34 -1.02 3.60
CA LEU A 8 -10.51 -1.90 3.61
C LEU A 8 -10.36 -3.05 2.61
N THR A 9 -9.99 -2.73 1.36
CA THR A 9 -9.78 -3.77 0.34
C THR A 9 -8.70 -4.75 0.75
N ASN A 10 -7.59 -4.27 1.31
CA ASN A 10 -6.54 -5.16 1.82
C ASN A 10 -7.05 -6.07 2.94
N ALA A 11 -7.87 -5.54 3.86
CA ALA A 11 -8.49 -6.35 4.91
C ALA A 11 -9.40 -7.46 4.34
N PHE A 12 -10.26 -7.12 3.37
CA PHE A 12 -11.11 -8.11 2.70
C PHE A 12 -10.28 -9.16 1.94
N VAL A 13 -9.25 -8.75 1.21
CA VAL A 13 -8.38 -9.67 0.49
C VAL A 13 -7.62 -10.58 1.46
N SER A 14 -7.03 -10.03 2.50
CA SER A 14 -6.27 -10.81 3.50
C SER A 14 -7.16 -11.78 4.28
N ALA A 15 -8.45 -11.50 4.43
CA ALA A 15 -9.36 -12.39 5.14
C ALA A 15 -9.67 -13.70 4.38
N VAL A 16 -9.53 -13.71 3.05
CA VAL A 16 -9.79 -14.90 2.22
C VAL A 16 -8.52 -15.56 1.70
N ILE A 17 -7.36 -14.90 1.82
CA ILE A 17 -6.09 -15.47 1.38
C ILE A 17 -5.49 -16.31 2.50
N PRO A 18 -5.25 -17.61 2.28
CA PRO A 18 -4.58 -18.45 3.26
C PRO A 18 -3.12 -18.03 3.45
N SER A 19 -2.63 -18.25 4.68
CA SER A 19 -1.21 -18.14 5.02
C SER A 19 -0.68 -19.52 5.35
N PHE A 20 0.44 -19.87 4.72
CA PHE A 20 1.14 -21.13 4.96
C PHE A 20 2.41 -20.85 5.76
N GLU A 21 2.55 -21.56 6.88
CA GLU A 21 3.75 -21.50 7.69
C GLU A 21 4.91 -22.19 6.95
N ALA A 22 6.05 -21.53 6.89
CA ALA A 22 7.25 -22.06 6.30
C ALA A 22 8.00 -22.90 7.34
N LYS A 23 8.67 -23.96 6.90
CA LYS A 23 9.63 -24.68 7.71
C LYS A 23 10.91 -23.86 7.88
N ALA A 24 11.65 -24.10 8.95
CA ALA A 24 12.90 -23.39 9.22
C ALA A 24 13.89 -23.52 8.04
N GLU A 25 14.01 -24.72 7.47
CA GLU A 25 14.91 -25.00 6.35
C GLU A 25 14.53 -24.19 5.08
N GLU A 26 13.24 -23.98 4.84
CA GLU A 26 12.75 -23.16 3.71
C GLU A 26 13.07 -21.68 3.92
N ILE A 27 12.95 -21.20 5.16
CA ILE A 27 13.32 -19.83 5.53
C ILE A 27 14.83 -19.63 5.35
N ASP A 28 15.64 -20.55 5.86
CA ASP A 28 17.10 -20.48 5.75
C ASP A 28 17.56 -20.49 4.30
N GLU A 29 16.95 -21.32 3.45
CA GLU A 29 17.25 -21.36 2.03
C GLU A 29 16.85 -20.05 1.33
N ALA A 30 15.66 -19.53 1.60
CA ALA A 30 15.20 -18.25 1.07
C ALA A 30 16.16 -17.11 1.44
N LEU A 31 16.55 -17.03 2.72
CA LEU A 31 17.49 -16.02 3.21
C LEU A 31 18.88 -16.17 2.57
N ARG A 32 19.38 -17.39 2.39
CA ARG A 32 20.64 -17.68 1.72
C ARG A 32 20.63 -17.17 0.26
N ILE A 33 19.54 -17.40 -0.48
CA ILE A 33 19.40 -16.93 -1.87
C ILE A 33 19.36 -15.40 -1.91
N LEU A 34 18.63 -14.78 -0.96
CA LEU A 34 18.57 -13.33 -0.81
C LEU A 34 19.89 -12.73 -0.30
N GLY A 35 20.86 -13.56 0.11
CA GLY A 35 22.15 -13.14 0.68
C GLY A 35 21.97 -12.38 1.99
N LEU A 36 21.06 -12.84 2.84
CA LEU A 36 20.73 -12.25 4.14
C LEU A 36 21.17 -13.16 5.27
N ASP A 37 21.69 -12.56 6.34
CA ASP A 37 22.05 -13.26 7.56
C ASP A 37 20.78 -13.41 8.44
N PRO A 38 20.41 -14.63 8.86
CA PRO A 38 19.27 -14.84 9.75
C PRO A 38 19.46 -14.23 11.15
N VAL A 39 20.70 -14.00 11.58
CA VAL A 39 21.01 -13.39 12.91
C VAL A 39 20.94 -11.85 12.82
N ASP A 40 21.35 -11.26 11.69
CA ASP A 40 21.25 -9.81 11.44
C ASP A 40 20.40 -9.55 10.20
N LEU A 41 19.10 -9.80 10.33
CA LEU A 41 18.17 -9.73 9.21
C LEU A 41 18.01 -8.30 8.69
N ARG A 42 18.18 -8.15 7.38
CA ARG A 42 18.13 -6.85 6.69
C ARG A 42 17.05 -6.81 5.59
N CYS A 43 16.64 -5.60 5.23
CA CYS A 43 15.71 -5.38 4.15
C CYS A 43 16.32 -5.84 2.81
N SER A 44 15.65 -6.73 2.10
CA SER A 44 16.08 -7.24 0.79
C SER A 44 16.22 -6.13 -0.24
N TYR A 45 15.43 -5.06 -0.13
CA TYR A 45 15.41 -3.97 -1.10
C TYR A 45 16.50 -2.91 -0.88
N CYS A 46 16.83 -2.57 0.36
CA CYS A 46 17.71 -1.44 0.65
C CYS A 46 18.80 -1.71 1.69
N GLY A 47 18.88 -2.91 2.27
CA GLY A 47 19.86 -3.24 3.31
C GLY A 47 19.62 -2.61 4.67
N GLY A 48 18.59 -1.80 4.83
CA GLY A 48 18.22 -1.21 6.13
C GLY A 48 17.68 -2.24 7.11
N ILE A 49 17.41 -1.81 8.34
CA ILE A 49 16.88 -2.68 9.39
C ILE A 49 15.57 -3.33 8.93
N TRP A 50 15.46 -4.63 9.13
CA TRP A 50 14.23 -5.37 8.89
C TRP A 50 13.16 -5.02 9.94
N HIS A 51 11.89 -4.94 9.47
CA HIS A 51 10.73 -4.72 10.33
C HIS A 51 9.57 -5.66 10.03
N THR A 52 9.46 -6.16 8.80
CA THR A 52 8.32 -6.94 8.35
C THR A 52 8.66 -7.79 7.13
N TRP A 53 7.82 -8.76 6.83
CA TRP A 53 7.82 -9.48 5.56
C TRP A 53 6.94 -8.74 4.55
N ASP A 54 7.44 -8.58 3.33
CA ASP A 54 6.70 -8.01 2.22
C ASP A 54 6.39 -9.09 1.18
N HIS A 55 5.20 -9.04 0.61
CA HIS A 55 4.86 -9.91 -0.50
C HIS A 55 5.56 -9.41 -1.77
N LEU A 56 6.54 -10.18 -2.27
CA LEU A 56 7.31 -9.82 -3.47
C LEU A 56 6.37 -9.61 -4.66
N ARG A 57 5.44 -10.53 -4.86
CA ARG A 57 4.30 -10.40 -5.77
C ARG A 57 3.09 -9.94 -4.97
N PRO A 58 2.46 -8.81 -5.33
CA PRO A 58 1.39 -8.23 -4.54
C PRO A 58 0.18 -9.15 -4.45
N LEU A 59 -0.44 -9.24 -3.28
CA LEU A 59 -1.69 -10.00 -3.08
C LEU A 59 -2.90 -9.30 -3.68
N VAL A 60 -2.83 -7.98 -3.85
CA VAL A 60 -3.93 -7.13 -4.32
C VAL A 60 -3.50 -6.31 -5.52
N THR A 61 -4.30 -6.33 -6.57
CA THR A 61 -4.16 -5.44 -7.72
C THR A 61 -5.55 -4.96 -8.16
N LYS A 62 -5.69 -3.66 -8.42
CA LYS A 62 -6.98 -3.06 -8.84
C LYS A 62 -8.15 -3.43 -7.93
N CYS A 63 -7.92 -3.44 -6.62
CA CYS A 63 -8.89 -3.80 -5.60
C CYS A 63 -9.43 -5.25 -5.68
N LYS A 64 -8.67 -6.17 -6.25
CA LYS A 64 -9.00 -7.59 -6.34
C LYS A 64 -7.79 -8.45 -5.97
N PRO A 65 -7.98 -9.67 -5.44
CA PRO A 65 -6.89 -10.62 -5.24
C PRO A 65 -6.19 -10.96 -6.54
N THR A 66 -4.89 -11.13 -6.48
CA THR A 66 -4.06 -11.54 -7.63
C THR A 66 -4.02 -13.05 -7.85
N GLY A 67 -4.45 -13.81 -6.83
CA GLY A 67 -4.31 -15.25 -6.77
C GLY A 67 -3.13 -15.72 -5.92
N TYR A 68 -2.12 -14.89 -5.69
CA TYR A 68 -1.01 -15.26 -4.82
C TYR A 68 -1.45 -15.39 -3.37
N VAL A 69 -0.81 -16.32 -2.65
CA VAL A 69 -1.05 -16.57 -1.21
C VAL A 69 0.13 -16.08 -0.37
N THR A 70 -0.06 -16.07 0.96
CA THR A 70 1.02 -15.78 1.90
C THR A 70 1.82 -17.03 2.17
N GLU A 71 3.00 -17.12 1.60
CA GLU A 71 3.95 -18.22 1.76
C GLU A 71 5.39 -17.75 1.54
N ILE A 72 6.36 -18.57 1.98
CA ILE A 72 7.78 -18.17 1.92
C ILE A 72 8.26 -17.87 0.49
N ALA A 73 7.78 -18.55 -0.55
CA ALA A 73 8.15 -18.26 -1.95
C ALA A 73 7.64 -16.91 -2.47
N ASN A 74 6.80 -16.22 -1.69
CA ASN A 74 6.30 -14.88 -2.00
C ASN A 74 6.64 -13.84 -0.92
N LEU A 75 7.45 -14.18 0.08
CA LEU A 75 7.78 -13.30 1.21
C LEU A 75 9.26 -12.95 1.23
N VAL A 76 9.57 -11.66 1.34
CA VAL A 76 10.95 -11.17 1.49
C VAL A 76 11.06 -10.25 2.69
N PRO A 77 12.16 -10.31 3.45
CA PRO A 77 12.43 -9.36 4.53
C PRO A 77 12.45 -7.91 4.03
N SER A 78 11.71 -7.02 4.68
CA SER A 78 11.60 -5.63 4.26
C SER A 78 11.57 -4.66 5.45
N CYS A 79 12.03 -3.43 5.23
CA CYS A 79 11.78 -2.33 6.15
C CYS A 79 10.42 -1.67 5.84
N THR A 80 9.79 -1.07 6.85
CA THR A 80 8.51 -0.38 6.68
C THR A 80 8.50 0.67 5.56
N PRO A 81 9.54 1.52 5.38
CA PRO A 81 9.57 2.48 4.28
C PRO A 81 9.56 1.82 2.89
N CYS A 82 10.30 0.71 2.69
CA CYS A 82 10.31 0.01 1.41
C CYS A 82 8.97 -0.68 1.14
N ASN A 83 8.44 -1.43 2.11
CA ASN A 83 7.14 -2.11 2.00
C ASN A 83 6.01 -1.10 1.69
N SER A 84 5.92 -0.01 2.45
CA SER A 84 4.90 1.02 2.23
C SER A 84 5.04 1.72 0.87
N SER A 85 6.28 1.98 0.43
CA SER A 85 6.53 2.64 -0.86
C SER A 85 6.28 1.72 -2.05
N LYS A 86 6.61 0.44 -1.93
CA LYS A 86 6.35 -0.56 -2.97
C LYS A 86 4.84 -0.82 -3.11
N GLY A 87 4.17 -1.05 -1.99
CA GLY A 87 2.73 -1.37 -2.00
C GLY A 87 2.40 -2.49 -2.99
N ALA A 88 1.40 -2.28 -3.83
CA ALA A 88 0.96 -3.24 -4.85
C ALA A 88 1.75 -3.18 -6.17
N SER A 89 2.85 -2.45 -6.23
CA SER A 89 3.66 -2.36 -7.45
C SER A 89 4.52 -3.62 -7.66
N PRO A 90 4.69 -4.09 -8.90
CA PRO A 90 5.72 -5.08 -9.22
C PRO A 90 7.09 -4.58 -8.74
N TRP A 91 7.83 -5.43 -8.03
CA TRP A 91 9.03 -5.00 -7.31
C TRP A 91 10.11 -4.40 -8.22
N LYS A 92 10.38 -5.00 -9.39
CA LYS A 92 11.34 -4.46 -10.37
C LYS A 92 10.96 -3.05 -10.83
N LYS A 93 9.69 -2.88 -11.23
CA LYS A 93 9.18 -1.58 -11.69
C LYS A 93 9.29 -0.51 -10.61
N TRP A 94 8.99 -0.86 -9.36
CA TRP A 94 9.12 0.06 -8.23
C TRP A 94 10.59 0.30 -7.86
N MET A 95 11.39 -0.74 -7.75
CA MET A 95 12.79 -0.68 -7.31
C MET A 95 13.64 0.25 -8.19
N PHE A 96 13.45 0.17 -9.51
CA PHE A 96 14.08 1.02 -10.52
C PHE A 96 13.23 2.22 -10.95
N GLY A 97 12.14 2.48 -10.25
CA GLY A 97 11.22 3.56 -10.56
C GLY A 97 11.59 4.90 -9.90
N LYS A 98 10.82 5.94 -10.28
CA LYS A 98 11.03 7.33 -9.79
C LYS A 98 10.28 7.62 -8.47
N ALA A 99 9.61 6.65 -7.86
CA ALA A 99 8.94 6.87 -6.59
C ALA A 99 9.94 7.30 -5.51
N LYS A 100 9.65 8.35 -4.76
CA LYS A 100 10.57 8.93 -3.76
C LYS A 100 11.14 7.91 -2.78
N GLY A 101 10.36 6.86 -2.44
CA GLY A 101 10.78 5.78 -1.53
C GLY A 101 11.44 4.60 -2.24
N SER A 102 11.59 4.60 -3.57
CA SER A 102 12.23 3.50 -4.29
C SER A 102 13.73 3.44 -4.00
N PRO A 103 14.36 2.26 -4.04
CA PRO A 103 15.81 2.12 -3.85
C PRO A 103 16.63 2.95 -4.85
N LEU A 104 16.23 3.02 -6.12
CA LEU A 104 16.89 3.86 -7.10
C LEU A 104 16.85 5.34 -6.72
N ALA A 105 15.68 5.88 -6.38
CA ALA A 105 15.53 7.28 -6.00
C ALA A 105 16.30 7.63 -4.71
N ARG A 106 16.49 6.65 -3.82
CA ARG A 106 17.27 6.75 -2.59
C ARG A 106 18.75 6.50 -2.78
N ARG A 107 19.19 6.19 -4.00
CA ARG A 107 20.59 5.95 -4.37
C ARG A 107 21.24 4.83 -3.56
N ILE A 108 20.55 3.68 -3.43
CA ILE A 108 21.10 2.51 -2.75
C ILE A 108 22.27 1.99 -3.59
N SER A 109 23.45 1.89 -2.99
CA SER A 109 24.73 1.62 -3.69
C SER A 109 24.83 0.22 -4.28
N ASP A 110 24.22 -0.80 -3.65
CA ASP A 110 24.24 -2.20 -4.05
C ASP A 110 22.92 -2.64 -4.71
N LEU A 111 22.23 -1.69 -5.38
CA LEU A 111 20.92 -1.86 -5.98
C LEU A 111 20.86 -3.05 -6.94
N GLU A 112 21.84 -3.15 -7.85
CA GLU A 112 21.88 -4.20 -8.88
C GLU A 112 22.07 -5.59 -8.25
N LEU A 113 22.99 -5.72 -7.28
CA LEU A 113 23.20 -6.96 -6.55
C LEU A 113 21.93 -7.43 -5.83
N ARG A 114 21.18 -6.50 -5.23
CA ARG A 114 19.89 -6.80 -4.59
C ARG A 114 18.84 -7.24 -5.60
N ALA A 115 18.80 -6.61 -6.76
CA ALA A 115 17.90 -6.99 -7.83
C ALA A 115 18.23 -8.37 -8.41
N GLU A 116 19.49 -8.72 -8.53
CA GLU A 116 19.94 -10.07 -8.94
C GLU A 116 19.48 -11.12 -7.93
N ARG A 117 19.71 -10.91 -6.63
CA ARG A 117 19.26 -11.82 -5.56
C ARG A 117 17.75 -12.00 -5.54
N LEU A 118 16.98 -10.93 -5.69
CA LEU A 118 15.53 -11.00 -5.80
C LEU A 118 15.09 -11.75 -7.07
N THR A 119 15.83 -11.63 -8.14
CA THR A 119 15.57 -12.38 -9.39
C THR A 119 15.85 -13.86 -9.21
N GLU A 120 16.95 -14.23 -8.55
CA GLU A 120 17.24 -15.64 -8.21
C GLU A 120 16.19 -16.20 -7.24
N TYR A 121 15.77 -15.41 -6.27
CA TYR A 121 14.68 -15.80 -5.38
C TYR A 121 13.35 -16.05 -6.13
N GLU A 122 13.00 -15.24 -7.13
CA GLU A 122 11.83 -15.50 -7.97
C GLU A 122 11.91 -16.81 -8.77
N LYS A 123 13.13 -17.25 -9.14
CA LYS A 123 13.37 -18.50 -9.86
C LYS A 123 13.43 -19.72 -8.96
N TRP A 124 13.75 -19.53 -7.68
CA TRP A 124 13.92 -20.62 -6.73
C TRP A 124 12.67 -21.48 -6.60
N ARG A 125 11.51 -20.84 -6.46
CA ARG A 125 10.23 -21.54 -6.34
C ARG A 125 9.09 -20.67 -6.86
N GLU A 126 8.27 -21.28 -7.73
CA GLU A 126 7.01 -20.65 -8.17
C GLU A 126 6.05 -20.59 -6.98
N PRO A 127 5.57 -19.41 -6.57
CA PRO A 127 4.61 -19.32 -5.49
C PRO A 127 3.23 -19.85 -5.89
N ILE A 128 2.52 -20.39 -4.92
CA ILE A 128 1.16 -20.87 -5.08
C ILE A 128 0.28 -19.76 -5.62
N LYS A 129 -0.47 -20.10 -6.67
CA LYS A 129 -1.45 -19.19 -7.27
C LYS A 129 -2.80 -19.89 -7.36
N VAL A 130 -3.81 -19.29 -6.73
CA VAL A 130 -5.17 -19.82 -6.61
C VAL A 130 -6.13 -18.99 -7.46
N ASP A 131 -6.95 -19.63 -8.24
CA ASP A 131 -8.16 -19.02 -8.78
C ASP A 131 -9.26 -19.09 -7.70
N PHE A 132 -9.36 -18.04 -6.90
CA PHE A 132 -10.32 -18.00 -5.79
C PHE A 132 -11.76 -18.10 -6.27
N GLN A 133 -12.11 -17.58 -7.43
CA GLN A 133 -13.45 -17.66 -7.97
C GLN A 133 -13.79 -19.10 -8.39
N ALA A 134 -12.84 -19.81 -9.00
CA ALA A 134 -13.04 -21.20 -9.36
C ALA A 134 -13.15 -22.12 -8.13
N VAL A 135 -12.35 -21.85 -7.09
CA VAL A 135 -12.36 -22.66 -5.84
C VAL A 135 -13.61 -22.42 -4.99
N LEU A 136 -14.04 -21.17 -4.84
CA LEU A 136 -15.17 -20.79 -3.97
C LEU A 136 -16.52 -20.92 -4.68
N GLY A 137 -16.52 -20.90 -6.01
CA GLY A 137 -17.71 -20.77 -6.82
C GLY A 137 -18.15 -19.31 -7.01
N GLU A 138 -18.83 -19.07 -8.12
CA GLU A 138 -19.20 -17.71 -8.53
C GLU A 138 -20.17 -17.04 -7.54
N ALA A 139 -21.10 -17.81 -6.96
CA ALA A 139 -22.10 -17.27 -6.04
C ALA A 139 -21.45 -16.70 -4.77
N ASP A 140 -20.63 -17.50 -4.08
CA ASP A 140 -19.97 -17.09 -2.83
C ASP A 140 -18.96 -15.95 -3.10
N TRP A 141 -18.22 -16.03 -4.22
CA TRP A 141 -17.31 -14.98 -4.64
C TRP A 141 -18.02 -13.64 -4.84
N ASN A 142 -19.14 -13.64 -5.57
CA ASN A 142 -19.91 -12.42 -5.83
C ASN A 142 -20.57 -11.89 -4.56
N GLN A 143 -21.09 -12.77 -3.70
CA GLN A 143 -21.64 -12.38 -2.40
C GLN A 143 -20.58 -11.69 -1.54
N TYR A 144 -19.39 -12.26 -1.43
CA TYR A 144 -18.31 -11.68 -0.64
C TYR A 144 -17.93 -10.28 -1.12
N TRP A 145 -17.78 -10.09 -2.45
CA TRP A 145 -17.43 -8.78 -3.01
C TRP A 145 -18.57 -7.78 -2.97
N SER A 146 -19.83 -8.23 -2.99
CA SER A 146 -20.98 -7.32 -2.77
C SER A 146 -20.98 -6.73 -1.36
N LEU A 147 -20.56 -7.50 -0.34
CA LEU A 147 -20.38 -6.97 1.02
C LEU A 147 -19.27 -5.93 1.10
N HIS A 148 -18.14 -6.17 0.43
CA HIS A 148 -17.07 -5.17 0.31
C HIS A 148 -17.59 -3.87 -0.29
N ASP A 149 -18.32 -3.94 -1.41
CA ASP A 149 -18.82 -2.76 -2.11
C ASP A 149 -19.90 -2.02 -1.28
N ALA A 150 -20.72 -2.74 -0.51
CA ALA A 150 -21.66 -2.14 0.43
C ALA A 150 -20.92 -1.30 1.49
N VAL A 151 -19.90 -1.85 2.15
CA VAL A 151 -19.10 -1.12 3.14
C VAL A 151 -18.41 0.11 2.50
N VAL A 152 -17.88 -0.02 1.29
CA VAL A 152 -17.29 1.13 0.56
C VAL A 152 -18.32 2.23 0.32
N ASN A 153 -19.56 1.87 -0.04
CA ASN A 153 -20.62 2.83 -0.28
C ASN A 153 -21.08 3.52 1.02
N ASP A 154 -21.20 2.78 2.11
CA ASP A 154 -21.51 3.35 3.43
C ASP A 154 -20.42 4.33 3.88
N MET A 155 -19.14 3.99 3.67
CA MET A 155 -18.03 4.91 3.93
C MET A 155 -18.10 6.20 3.10
N LYS A 156 -18.54 6.12 1.83
CA LYS A 156 -18.74 7.31 0.98
C LYS A 156 -19.89 8.17 1.51
N ALA A 157 -21.02 7.56 1.86
CA ALA A 157 -22.18 8.26 2.42
C ALA A 157 -21.79 8.98 3.73
N ALA A 158 -21.12 8.28 4.65
CA ALA A 158 -20.61 8.87 5.88
C ALA A 158 -19.63 10.04 5.63
N GLN A 159 -18.79 9.95 4.57
CA GLN A 159 -17.89 11.06 4.19
C GLN A 159 -18.64 12.29 3.72
N GLN A 160 -19.75 12.12 2.98
CA GLN A 160 -20.60 13.25 2.54
C GLN A 160 -21.21 13.98 3.74
N VAL A 161 -21.76 13.22 4.70
CA VAL A 161 -22.28 13.78 5.96
C VAL A 161 -21.16 14.52 6.72
N ALA A 162 -20.00 13.89 6.88
CA ALA A 162 -18.86 14.50 7.56
C ALA A 162 -18.39 15.81 6.91
N ASN A 163 -18.42 15.90 5.57
CA ASN A 163 -18.07 17.13 4.87
C ASN A 163 -19.08 18.25 5.15
N ALA A 164 -20.36 17.93 5.14
CA ALA A 164 -21.41 18.90 5.48
C ALA A 164 -21.30 19.40 6.92
N LEU A 165 -21.04 18.49 7.87
CA LEU A 165 -20.81 18.86 9.28
C LEU A 165 -19.55 19.72 9.45
N ARG A 166 -18.46 19.38 8.77
CA ARG A 166 -17.22 20.17 8.79
C ARG A 166 -17.50 21.60 8.30
N LYS A 167 -18.18 21.75 7.17
CA LYS A 167 -18.52 23.07 6.66
C LYS A 167 -19.32 23.89 7.68
N ARG A 168 -20.31 23.31 8.35
CA ARG A 168 -21.06 24.01 9.40
C ARG A 168 -20.18 24.47 10.56
N VAL A 169 -19.19 23.66 10.97
CA VAL A 169 -18.21 24.03 12.00
C VAL A 169 -17.34 25.19 11.52
N GLU A 170 -16.81 25.10 10.29
CA GLU A 170 -16.01 26.18 9.66
C GLU A 170 -16.79 27.48 9.60
N ASP A 171 -18.04 27.45 9.09
CA ASP A 171 -18.90 28.63 9.01
C ASP A 171 -19.16 29.27 10.40
N SER A 172 -19.38 28.42 11.43
CA SER A 172 -19.55 28.87 12.82
C SER A 172 -18.30 29.53 13.38
N LEU A 173 -17.14 28.93 13.15
CA LEU A 173 -15.86 29.49 13.61
C LEU A 173 -15.55 30.81 12.90
N HIS A 174 -15.78 30.90 11.59
CA HIS A 174 -15.63 32.16 10.85
C HIS A 174 -16.58 33.26 11.33
N ALA A 175 -17.80 32.90 11.71
CA ALA A 175 -18.72 33.86 12.33
C ALA A 175 -18.23 34.38 13.69
N GLN A 176 -17.70 33.49 14.52
CA GLN A 176 -17.12 33.86 15.82
C GLN A 176 -15.86 34.74 15.66
N HIS A 177 -14.95 34.39 14.74
CA HIS A 177 -13.76 35.18 14.46
C HIS A 177 -14.09 36.58 13.94
N ARG A 178 -15.10 36.71 13.06
CA ARG A 178 -15.58 38.03 12.59
C ARG A 178 -16.18 38.88 13.73
N ALA A 179 -16.77 38.24 14.71
CA ALA A 179 -17.33 38.97 15.86
C ALA A 179 -16.24 39.47 16.84
N ILE A 180 -15.08 38.79 16.87
CA ILE A 180 -13.94 39.12 17.75
C ILE A 180 -12.97 40.10 17.08
N ASP A 181 -12.73 39.99 15.77
CA ASP A 181 -11.83 40.85 14.99
C ASP A 181 -12.47 41.27 13.66
N PRO A 182 -13.12 42.46 13.63
CA PRO A 182 -13.72 43.00 12.41
C PRO A 182 -12.72 43.29 11.26
N GLN A 183 -11.43 43.35 11.53
CA GLN A 183 -10.38 43.61 10.52
C GLN A 183 -9.99 42.36 9.72
N PHE A 184 -10.47 41.19 10.10
CA PHE A 184 -10.21 39.94 9.36
C PHE A 184 -10.85 39.92 7.97
N LEU A 185 -11.82 40.80 7.71
CA LEU A 185 -12.55 40.92 6.42
C LEU A 185 -11.76 41.61 5.31
N VAL A 186 -10.63 42.26 5.59
CA VAL A 186 -9.93 43.11 4.60
C VAL A 186 -8.90 42.32 3.77
N LYS A 187 -8.60 41.07 4.13
CA LYS A 187 -7.56 40.30 3.42
C LYS A 187 -8.01 39.45 2.26
N ASP A 188 -9.30 39.20 2.07
CA ASP A 188 -9.78 38.34 0.98
C ASP A 188 -10.13 39.08 -0.32
N GLU A 189 -10.22 40.42 -0.34
CA GLU A 189 -10.56 41.16 -1.54
C GLU A 189 -9.38 41.66 -2.41
N SER A 190 -8.13 41.36 -2.01
CA SER A 190 -6.95 41.87 -2.71
C SER A 190 -6.23 40.89 -3.65
N CYS A 191 -6.85 39.77 -4.01
CA CYS A 191 -6.22 38.76 -4.87
C CYS A 191 -6.92 38.49 -6.20
N ASP A 192 -7.70 39.46 -6.72
CA ASP A 192 -8.30 39.32 -8.06
C ASP A 192 -8.25 40.63 -8.87
N SER A 193 -7.02 41.03 -9.25
CA SER A 193 -6.81 41.90 -10.39
C SER A 193 -5.34 41.86 -10.86
N GLY A 194 -5.02 40.84 -11.62
CA GLY A 194 -3.74 40.66 -12.29
C GLY A 194 -3.91 40.16 -13.72
N THR A 195 -4.68 40.92 -14.54
CA THR A 195 -4.61 40.82 -16.01
C THR A 195 -3.16 41.05 -16.44
N ARG A 196 -2.48 40.03 -16.91
CA ARG A 196 -1.27 40.16 -17.73
C ARG A 196 -1.68 40.21 -19.18
N ALA A 197 -1.69 41.42 -19.73
CA ALA A 197 -1.47 41.70 -21.15
C ALA A 197 0.05 41.88 -21.32
N GLY A 198 0.62 41.27 -22.37
CA GLY A 198 2.02 41.42 -22.77
C GLY A 198 2.62 40.12 -23.24
#